data_68bc0de16436feba62d5d4bed2ee70c9
#
_entry.id   68bc0de16436feba62d5d4bed2ee70c9
#
_cell.length_a   1.000
_cell.length_b   1.000
_cell.length_c   1.000
_cell.angle_alpha   90.00
_cell.angle_beta   90.00
_cell.angle_gamma   90.00
#
_symmetry.space_group_name_H-M   'P 1'
#
loop_
_entity.id
_entity.type
_entity.pdbx_description
1 polymer ?
#
loop_
_entity_poly.entity_id
_entity_poly.type
_entity_poly.pdbx_seq_one_letter_code
_entity_poly.pdbx_strand_id
1 'polypeptide(L)'
;MDMFDNTAMLNKMAVLNEQTHMPAPLSPNRRLAPAEQYVADFFRSNNWSVEVPPDAPASADLIIQRGKHRFIVEIKALSESRPDRVLPMLSMAILQARAAAEQSGNALPLAIIYVPVASPSLARHMDSFAQKFAKDVPVGLISESGQQYFSGGALQELNRFPEEIRRSAAALLPQVINLFSDLNQWMLKLLLAWELPEGLLNAPRKKFRNGSDLAEAAQVSAMSASRFLQQLRSEGYLSDSSPHLKLVRREELFRRWAAATTRSYQEMPCRFLLRAPVSQQLRGLLGRHPEDACLGLFAAADELHIGHVSGVPPYVYVHKLPRVSSSDWPELMAYPTERPDLILRQAPFPRSTFRGAISQNGLMVTDVIQIWLDVMQHPARGAEQATLIYKKFLLPIIGN
;
A
#
# COMPACT_ATOMS: atom_id res chain seq x y z
N MET A 1 -16.00 -53.78 60.20
CA MET A 1 -14.84 -54.65 60.35
C MET A 1 -14.32 -54.86 58.92
N ASP A 2 -13.30 -54.21 58.43
CA ASP A 2 -12.17 -53.47 58.99
C ASP A 2 -11.81 -52.32 58.08
N MET A 3 -11.55 -51.16 58.69
CA MET A 3 -10.91 -50.03 58.05
C MET A 3 -9.42 -50.35 57.84
N PHE A 4 -8.99 -50.47 56.61
CA PHE A 4 -7.56 -50.52 56.30
C PHE A 4 -7.00 -49.13 56.17
N ASP A 5 -6.04 -48.90 56.99
CA ASP A 5 -5.27 -47.72 57.27
C ASP A 5 -4.53 -47.22 56.00
N ASN A 6 -4.95 -46.07 55.47
CA ASN A 6 -4.42 -45.45 54.28
C ASN A 6 -3.30 -44.45 54.57
N THR A 7 -2.83 -44.40 55.85
CA THR A 7 -1.82 -43.40 56.33
C THR A 7 -0.39 -43.85 56.04
N ALA A 8 -0.16 -45.17 55.85
CA ALA A 8 1.20 -45.69 55.59
C ALA A 8 1.64 -45.59 54.12
N MET A 9 0.73 -45.35 53.14
CA MET A 9 1.07 -45.18 51.71
C MET A 9 1.40 -43.70 51.37
N LEU A 10 0.84 -42.75 52.09
CA LEU A 10 1.10 -41.31 51.82
C LEU A 10 2.50 -40.86 52.35
N ASN A 11 3.01 -41.51 53.41
CA ASN A 11 4.37 -41.18 53.92
C ASN A 11 5.52 -41.83 53.09
N LYS A 12 5.24 -42.81 52.24
CA LYS A 12 6.27 -43.40 51.35
C LYS A 12 6.42 -42.66 50.03
N MET A 13 5.44 -41.85 49.62
CA MET A 13 5.54 -40.97 48.44
C MET A 13 6.18 -39.61 48.74
N ALA A 14 6.25 -39.19 49.97
CA ALA A 14 6.86 -37.90 50.38
C ALA A 14 8.39 -37.94 50.52
N VAL A 15 9.00 -39.14 50.58
CA VAL A 15 10.47 -39.31 50.81
C VAL A 15 11.25 -39.58 49.49
N LEU A 16 10.57 -39.67 48.36
CA LEU A 16 11.22 -39.94 47.06
C LEU A 16 11.35 -38.70 46.16
N ASN A 17 11.06 -37.50 46.65
CA ASN A 17 11.10 -36.26 45.83
C ASN A 17 12.19 -35.26 46.29
N GLU A 18 13.16 -35.69 47.09
CA GLU A 18 14.42 -34.97 47.31
C GLU A 18 15.56 -35.59 46.49
N GLN A 19 15.36 -35.73 45.16
CA GLN A 19 16.49 -35.82 44.23
C GLN A 19 16.86 -34.41 43.79
N THR A 20 17.91 -33.91 44.42
CA THR A 20 18.83 -32.89 43.95
C THR A 20 18.65 -32.56 42.49
N HIS A 21 18.07 -31.39 42.25
CA HIS A 21 18.11 -30.72 40.92
C HIS A 21 19.56 -30.28 40.70
N MET A 22 20.38 -31.17 40.19
CA MET A 22 21.62 -30.76 39.53
C MET A 22 21.23 -29.89 38.34
N PRO A 23 21.77 -28.67 38.20
CA PRO A 23 21.56 -27.88 36.97
C PRO A 23 22.07 -28.72 35.80
N ALA A 24 21.22 -28.87 34.78
CA ALA A 24 21.59 -29.49 33.50
C ALA A 24 22.89 -28.85 33.00
N PRO A 25 23.83 -29.62 32.42
CA PRO A 25 25.05 -29.05 31.86
C PRO A 25 24.67 -28.00 30.85
N LEU A 26 25.25 -26.81 30.94
CA LEU A 26 25.12 -25.72 30.01
C LEU A 26 25.32 -26.26 28.60
N SER A 27 24.30 -26.21 27.77
CA SER A 27 24.33 -26.62 26.38
C SER A 27 25.48 -25.90 25.67
N PRO A 28 26.24 -26.56 24.77
CA PRO A 28 27.31 -25.91 24.04
C PRO A 28 26.78 -24.70 23.28
N ASN A 29 27.55 -23.61 23.31
CA ASN A 29 27.22 -22.31 22.68
C ASN A 29 26.38 -22.46 21.42
N ARG A 30 25.16 -21.89 21.43
CA ARG A 30 24.29 -21.77 20.24
C ARG A 30 25.13 -21.18 19.10
N ARG A 31 25.17 -21.84 17.94
CA ARG A 31 25.76 -21.27 16.73
C ARG A 31 24.83 -20.20 16.20
N LEU A 32 25.33 -18.97 16.11
CA LEU A 32 24.60 -17.85 15.53
C LEU A 32 24.37 -18.08 14.01
N ALA A 33 23.19 -17.71 13.53
CA ALA A 33 22.94 -17.60 12.10
C ALA A 33 23.81 -16.47 11.50
N PRO A 34 24.09 -16.46 10.18
CA PRO A 34 24.97 -15.45 9.57
C PRO A 34 24.58 -14.01 9.87
N ALA A 35 23.29 -13.70 9.86
CA ALA A 35 22.77 -12.37 10.19
C ALA A 35 22.94 -12.01 11.67
N GLU A 36 22.70 -12.96 12.56
CA GLU A 36 22.90 -12.79 14.02
C GLU A 36 24.39 -12.57 14.31
N GLN A 37 25.26 -13.31 13.65
CA GLN A 37 26.71 -13.13 13.78
C GLN A 37 27.16 -11.75 13.33
N TYR A 38 26.66 -11.28 12.17
CA TYR A 38 26.95 -9.94 11.66
C TYR A 38 26.50 -8.84 12.65
N VAL A 39 25.29 -8.95 13.17
CA VAL A 39 24.74 -8.00 14.16
C VAL A 39 25.55 -8.05 15.46
N ALA A 40 25.93 -9.24 15.94
CA ALA A 40 26.77 -9.39 17.13
C ALA A 40 28.14 -8.71 16.96
N ASP A 41 28.82 -8.94 15.82
CA ASP A 41 30.11 -8.33 15.51
C ASP A 41 30.01 -6.82 15.32
N PHE A 42 28.90 -6.34 14.72
CA PHE A 42 28.61 -4.92 14.65
C PHE A 42 28.55 -4.25 16.04
N PHE A 43 27.84 -4.83 16.99
CA PHE A 43 27.76 -4.28 18.35
C PHE A 43 29.08 -4.36 19.09
N ARG A 44 29.82 -5.47 18.98
CA ARG A 44 31.18 -5.62 19.55
C ARG A 44 32.13 -4.53 19.02
N SER A 45 32.11 -4.29 17.72
CA SER A 45 32.95 -3.27 17.06
C SER A 45 32.61 -1.83 17.50
N ASN A 46 31.42 -1.62 18.07
CA ASN A 46 30.98 -0.34 18.60
C ASN A 46 30.98 -0.28 20.14
N ASN A 47 31.83 -1.09 20.79
CA ASN A 47 32.08 -1.13 22.25
C ASN A 47 30.82 -1.52 23.08
N TRP A 48 29.98 -2.41 22.53
CA TRP A 48 28.94 -3.09 23.30
C TRP A 48 29.40 -4.50 23.67
N SER A 49 29.14 -4.93 24.90
CA SER A 49 29.25 -6.34 25.25
C SER A 49 28.07 -7.11 24.63
N VAL A 50 28.36 -8.28 24.10
CA VAL A 50 27.35 -9.13 23.44
C VAL A 50 27.38 -10.50 24.07
N GLU A 51 26.28 -10.91 24.64
CA GLU A 51 26.01 -12.23 25.20
C GLU A 51 25.06 -12.97 24.27
N VAL A 52 25.33 -14.25 24.02
CA VAL A 52 24.46 -15.14 23.26
C VAL A 52 23.72 -16.03 24.27
N PRO A 53 22.42 -15.85 24.47
CA PRO A 53 21.67 -16.67 25.39
C PRO A 53 21.58 -18.13 24.88
N PRO A 54 21.41 -19.12 25.78
CA PRO A 54 21.20 -20.50 25.39
C PRO A 54 19.94 -20.65 24.56
N ASP A 55 19.93 -21.67 23.68
CA ASP A 55 18.80 -21.98 22.81
C ASP A 55 17.66 -22.57 23.66
N ALA A 56 16.65 -21.73 23.95
CA ALA A 56 15.47 -22.12 24.70
C ALA A 56 14.22 -21.49 24.02
N PRO A 57 13.03 -22.10 24.14
CA PRO A 57 11.80 -21.49 23.67
C PRO A 57 11.63 -20.10 24.31
N ALA A 58 11.40 -19.07 23.48
CA ALA A 58 11.30 -17.68 23.85
C ALA A 58 12.61 -17.02 24.37
N SER A 59 13.80 -17.58 24.11
CA SER A 59 15.05 -16.89 24.34
C SER A 59 15.29 -15.83 23.25
N ALA A 60 15.90 -14.71 23.63
CA ALA A 60 16.33 -13.67 22.70
C ALA A 60 17.47 -14.17 21.77
N ASP A 61 17.64 -13.52 20.63
CA ASP A 61 18.75 -13.81 19.73
C ASP A 61 20.09 -13.35 20.34
N LEU A 62 20.14 -12.13 20.91
CA LEU A 62 21.31 -11.57 21.57
C LEU A 62 20.88 -10.76 22.81
N ILE A 63 21.83 -10.60 23.74
CA ILE A 63 21.76 -9.59 24.80
C ILE A 63 22.94 -8.65 24.62
N ILE A 64 22.68 -7.35 24.54
CA ILE A 64 23.73 -6.34 24.41
C ILE A 64 23.73 -5.41 25.60
N GLN A 65 24.91 -4.99 26.05
CA GLN A 65 25.03 -4.08 27.19
C GLN A 65 26.17 -3.08 26.99
N ARG A 66 25.89 -1.83 27.39
CA ARG A 66 26.91 -0.78 27.50
C ARG A 66 26.52 0.18 28.64
N GLY A 67 27.36 0.21 29.69
CA GLY A 67 27.07 0.96 30.91
C GLY A 67 25.77 0.51 31.58
N LYS A 68 24.84 1.44 31.76
CA LYS A 68 23.51 1.15 32.33
C LYS A 68 22.48 0.63 31.32
N HIS A 69 22.79 0.65 30.05
CA HIS A 69 21.86 0.25 28.97
C HIS A 69 22.06 -1.23 28.68
N ARG A 70 21.03 -2.03 28.90
CA ARG A 70 20.97 -3.44 28.57
C ARG A 70 19.73 -3.69 27.71
N PHE A 71 19.91 -4.32 26.55
CA PHE A 71 18.86 -4.64 25.61
C PHE A 71 18.79 -6.14 25.32
N ILE A 72 17.57 -6.62 25.24
CA ILE A 72 17.22 -7.93 24.71
C ILE A 72 16.91 -7.73 23.22
N VAL A 73 17.67 -8.38 22.36
CA VAL A 73 17.65 -8.16 20.92
C VAL A 73 16.99 -9.32 20.21
N GLU A 74 16.03 -9.01 19.39
CA GLU A 74 15.40 -9.94 18.45
C GLU A 74 15.71 -9.50 17.02
N ILE A 75 16.21 -10.44 16.19
CA ILE A 75 16.71 -10.16 14.85
C ILE A 75 15.86 -10.89 13.81
N LYS A 76 15.41 -10.19 12.79
CA LYS A 76 14.78 -10.80 11.61
C LYS A 76 15.60 -10.46 10.37
N ALA A 77 16.16 -11.50 9.74
CA ALA A 77 16.89 -11.39 8.48
C ALA A 77 15.93 -11.58 7.30
N LEU A 78 16.04 -10.68 6.31
CA LEU A 78 15.28 -10.77 5.07
C LEU A 78 16.22 -10.65 3.87
N SER A 79 15.87 -11.33 2.79
CA SER A 79 16.59 -11.26 1.51
C SER A 79 16.17 -10.04 0.66
N GLU A 80 15.19 -9.27 1.10
CA GLU A 80 14.67 -8.09 0.40
C GLU A 80 14.32 -6.95 1.37
N SER A 81 14.40 -5.71 0.88
CA SER A 81 14.27 -4.49 1.68
C SER A 81 12.93 -3.78 1.47
N ARG A 82 11.89 -4.51 1.09
CA ARG A 82 10.57 -3.95 0.77
C ARG A 82 9.74 -3.74 2.05
N PRO A 83 9.11 -2.57 2.24
CA PRO A 83 8.33 -2.26 3.45
C PRO A 83 7.20 -3.27 3.73
N ASP A 84 6.54 -3.79 2.70
CA ASP A 84 5.46 -4.77 2.84
C ASP A 84 5.93 -6.15 3.33
N ARG A 85 7.21 -6.46 3.21
CA ARG A 85 7.85 -7.64 3.78
C ARG A 85 8.53 -7.35 5.11
N VAL A 86 9.13 -6.18 5.23
CA VAL A 86 9.85 -5.76 6.44
C VAL A 86 8.91 -5.47 7.61
N LEU A 87 7.82 -4.73 7.40
CA LEU A 87 6.95 -4.32 8.51
C LEU A 87 6.25 -5.48 9.25
N PRO A 88 5.75 -6.54 8.60
CA PRO A 88 5.27 -7.73 9.30
C PRO A 88 6.35 -8.42 10.14
N MET A 89 7.58 -8.52 9.63
CA MET A 89 8.70 -9.13 10.36
C MET A 89 9.17 -8.24 11.50
N LEU A 90 9.14 -6.92 11.33
CA LEU A 90 9.40 -5.96 12.40
C LEU A 90 8.39 -6.09 13.53
N SER A 91 7.10 -6.21 13.22
CA SER A 91 6.07 -6.41 14.24
C SER A 91 6.26 -7.70 15.02
N MET A 92 6.66 -8.77 14.34
CA MET A 92 7.01 -10.05 14.99
C MET A 92 8.24 -9.89 15.91
N ALA A 93 9.31 -9.24 15.43
CA ALA A 93 10.51 -8.98 16.23
C ALA A 93 10.18 -8.13 17.49
N ILE A 94 9.33 -7.13 17.34
CA ILE A 94 8.89 -6.29 18.47
C ILE A 94 8.17 -7.13 19.55
N LEU A 95 7.23 -7.98 19.13
CA LEU A 95 6.48 -8.81 20.07
C LEU A 95 7.37 -9.83 20.76
N GLN A 96 8.30 -10.46 20.04
CA GLN A 96 9.25 -11.41 20.60
C GLN A 96 10.26 -10.73 21.54
N ALA A 97 10.80 -9.57 21.15
CA ALA A 97 11.69 -8.80 22.03
C ALA A 97 11.00 -8.37 23.33
N ARG A 98 9.74 -7.95 23.29
CA ARG A 98 8.95 -7.64 24.50
C ARG A 98 8.79 -8.86 25.40
N ALA A 99 8.33 -9.98 24.84
CA ALA A 99 8.12 -11.20 25.61
C ALA A 99 9.42 -11.68 26.30
N ALA A 100 10.55 -11.61 25.59
CA ALA A 100 11.84 -11.97 26.16
C ALA A 100 12.32 -10.96 27.23
N ALA A 101 12.07 -9.67 27.03
CA ALA A 101 12.41 -8.63 28.00
C ALA A 101 11.59 -8.74 29.31
N GLU A 102 10.31 -9.05 29.21
CA GLU A 102 9.43 -9.30 30.38
C GLU A 102 9.96 -10.44 31.26
N GLN A 103 10.48 -11.51 30.64
CA GLN A 103 11.06 -12.64 31.36
C GLN A 103 12.40 -12.29 32.03
N SER A 104 13.16 -11.36 31.48
CA SER A 104 14.49 -10.98 31.96
C SER A 104 14.47 -9.93 33.07
N GLY A 105 13.37 -9.23 33.28
CA GLY A 105 13.10 -8.30 34.39
C GLY A 105 13.97 -7.03 34.46
N ASN A 106 15.11 -6.95 33.78
CA ASN A 106 16.06 -5.82 33.88
C ASN A 106 16.74 -5.45 32.54
N ALA A 107 16.06 -5.61 31.44
CA ALA A 107 16.58 -5.24 30.14
C ALA A 107 15.46 -4.67 29.25
N LEU A 108 15.78 -3.74 28.37
CA LEU A 108 14.85 -3.15 27.41
C LEU A 108 14.74 -4.01 26.15
N PRO A 109 13.58 -4.13 25.52
CA PRO A 109 13.44 -4.80 24.24
C PRO A 109 14.10 -3.99 23.13
N LEU A 110 14.67 -4.66 22.12
CA LEU A 110 15.19 -4.07 20.87
C LEU A 110 14.89 -5.00 19.70
N ALA A 111 14.19 -4.51 18.71
CA ALA A 111 13.86 -5.25 17.49
C ALA A 111 14.77 -4.80 16.35
N ILE A 112 15.47 -5.73 15.70
CA ILE A 112 16.40 -5.45 14.59
C ILE A 112 15.94 -6.17 13.33
N ILE A 113 15.95 -5.41 12.22
CA ILE A 113 15.80 -5.95 10.87
C ILE A 113 17.15 -5.90 10.18
N TYR A 114 17.56 -7.06 9.64
CA TYR A 114 18.77 -7.21 8.83
C TYR A 114 18.39 -7.44 7.36
N VAL A 115 18.95 -6.64 6.45
CA VAL A 115 18.60 -6.64 5.00
C VAL A 115 19.87 -6.47 4.15
N PRO A 116 19.86 -6.87 2.86
CA PRO A 116 21.00 -6.63 1.97
C PRO A 116 21.31 -5.15 1.78
N VAL A 117 20.28 -4.33 1.55
CA VAL A 117 20.41 -2.89 1.31
C VAL A 117 19.36 -2.15 2.14
N ALA A 118 19.77 -1.20 2.95
CA ALA A 118 18.87 -0.32 3.67
C ALA A 118 18.67 1.01 2.92
N SER A 119 17.44 1.46 2.84
CA SER A 119 17.13 2.79 2.29
C SER A 119 16.64 3.74 3.38
N PRO A 120 16.88 5.06 3.22
CA PRO A 120 16.30 6.07 4.11
C PRO A 120 14.78 5.98 4.22
N SER A 121 14.12 5.59 3.14
CA SER A 121 12.67 5.39 3.10
C SER A 121 12.25 4.22 3.98
N LEU A 122 12.95 3.10 3.93
CA LEU A 122 12.67 1.94 4.77
C LEU A 122 12.84 2.27 6.26
N ALA A 123 13.95 2.94 6.63
CA ALA A 123 14.19 3.40 8.00
C ALA A 123 13.03 4.26 8.52
N ARG A 124 12.52 5.20 7.71
CA ARG A 124 11.35 6.02 8.07
C ARG A 124 10.07 5.23 8.24
N HIS A 125 9.81 4.23 7.39
CA HIS A 125 8.63 3.37 7.54
C HIS A 125 8.69 2.57 8.85
N MET A 126 9.86 2.03 9.19
CA MET A 126 10.08 1.30 10.44
C MET A 126 9.90 2.22 11.65
N ASP A 127 10.49 3.42 11.63
CA ASP A 127 10.35 4.40 12.70
C ASP A 127 8.89 4.84 12.88
N SER A 128 8.21 5.19 11.79
CA SER A 128 6.79 5.56 11.81
C SER A 128 5.90 4.44 12.35
N PHE A 129 6.20 3.19 12.00
CA PHE A 129 5.49 2.03 12.53
C PHE A 129 5.72 1.89 14.04
N ALA A 130 6.98 1.95 14.49
CA ALA A 130 7.33 1.85 15.90
C ALA A 130 6.70 2.99 16.72
N GLN A 131 6.78 4.24 16.26
CA GLN A 131 6.15 5.40 16.90
C GLN A 131 4.64 5.26 17.04
N LYS A 132 3.98 4.60 16.13
CA LYS A 132 2.52 4.41 16.18
C LYS A 132 2.08 3.24 17.05
N PHE A 133 2.82 2.13 17.05
CA PHE A 133 2.35 0.87 17.62
C PHE A 133 3.22 0.32 18.75
N ALA A 134 4.46 0.81 18.91
CA ALA A 134 5.45 0.26 19.83
C ALA A 134 6.49 1.31 20.29
N LYS A 135 6.01 2.43 20.84
CA LYS A 135 6.87 3.55 21.29
C LYS A 135 7.90 3.17 22.35
N ASP A 136 7.63 2.10 23.06
CA ASP A 136 8.45 1.54 24.15
C ASP A 136 9.57 0.62 23.64
N VAL A 137 9.55 0.24 22.36
CA VAL A 137 10.53 -0.68 21.75
C VAL A 137 11.37 0.06 20.72
N PRO A 138 12.64 0.36 21.01
CA PRO A 138 13.59 0.80 20.00
C PRO A 138 13.66 -0.20 18.83
N VAL A 139 13.80 0.34 17.62
CA VAL A 139 13.97 -0.48 16.43
C VAL A 139 15.29 -0.19 15.73
N GLY A 140 15.89 -1.21 15.15
CA GLY A 140 17.14 -1.14 14.41
C GLY A 140 16.97 -1.67 12.97
N LEU A 141 17.65 -1.03 12.03
CA LEU A 141 17.83 -1.48 10.66
C LEU A 141 19.31 -1.56 10.37
N ILE A 142 19.80 -2.74 10.02
CA ILE A 142 21.20 -2.97 9.68
C ILE A 142 21.25 -3.60 8.28
N SER A 143 22.16 -3.15 7.44
CA SER A 143 22.34 -3.72 6.09
C SER A 143 23.74 -4.24 5.85
N GLU A 144 23.84 -5.23 4.95
CA GLU A 144 25.11 -5.75 4.42
C GLU A 144 25.93 -4.65 3.74
N SER A 145 25.28 -3.67 3.13
CA SER A 145 25.89 -2.50 2.49
C SER A 145 26.47 -1.47 3.49
N GLY A 146 26.41 -1.73 4.80
CA GLY A 146 27.01 -0.91 5.84
C GLY A 146 26.20 0.27 6.32
N GLN A 147 24.95 0.38 5.93
CA GLN A 147 24.00 1.42 6.41
C GLN A 147 23.31 0.93 7.68
N GLN A 148 23.23 1.79 8.70
CA GLN A 148 22.58 1.48 9.97
C GLN A 148 21.67 2.61 10.42
N TYR A 149 20.52 2.23 10.96
CA TYR A 149 19.57 3.15 11.59
C TYR A 149 19.06 2.53 12.89
N PHE A 150 19.02 3.32 13.97
CA PHE A 150 18.42 2.95 15.24
C PHE A 150 17.53 4.07 15.73
N SER A 151 16.34 3.73 16.19
CA SER A 151 15.52 4.60 17.02
C SER A 151 15.91 4.44 18.50
N GLY A 152 15.73 5.50 19.29
CA GLY A 152 16.04 5.48 20.72
C GLY A 152 17.41 6.06 21.08
N GLY A 153 17.40 6.89 22.14
CA GLY A 153 18.53 7.78 22.46
C GLY A 153 19.87 7.10 22.69
N ALA A 154 19.89 5.93 23.35
CA ALA A 154 21.14 5.21 23.66
C ALA A 154 21.85 4.58 22.43
N LEU A 155 21.10 4.41 21.32
CA LEU A 155 21.58 3.74 20.10
C LEU A 155 21.78 4.72 18.94
N GLN A 156 21.39 5.99 19.08
CA GLN A 156 21.44 6.98 17.99
C GLN A 156 22.83 7.26 17.45
N GLU A 157 23.88 7.15 18.30
CA GLU A 157 25.27 7.32 17.90
C GLU A 157 25.76 6.24 16.91
N LEU A 158 25.04 5.11 16.81
CA LEU A 158 25.32 4.03 15.89
C LEU A 158 24.78 4.30 14.48
N ASN A 159 24.00 5.38 14.29
CA ASN A 159 23.40 5.69 13.02
C ASN A 159 24.46 6.11 11.98
N ARG A 160 24.47 5.41 10.85
CA ARG A 160 25.34 5.67 9.68
C ARG A 160 24.49 5.85 8.42
N PHE A 161 23.63 6.83 8.45
CA PHE A 161 22.93 7.33 7.26
C PHE A 161 23.39 8.76 6.99
N PRO A 162 23.41 9.22 5.72
CA PRO A 162 23.75 10.60 5.39
C PRO A 162 22.87 11.60 6.15
N GLU A 163 23.44 12.76 6.52
CA GLU A 163 22.75 13.78 7.34
C GLU A 163 21.43 14.32 6.77
N GLU A 164 21.20 14.16 5.47
CA GLU A 164 19.93 14.55 4.82
C GLU A 164 18.70 13.90 5.46
N ILE A 165 18.85 12.74 6.12
CA ILE A 165 17.76 12.05 6.81
C ILE A 165 17.43 12.71 8.14
N ARG A 166 18.41 13.24 8.87
CA ARG A 166 18.18 13.90 10.16
C ARG A 166 17.36 15.19 10.01
N ARG A 167 17.55 15.94 8.92
CA ARG A 167 16.80 17.17 8.63
C ARG A 167 15.38 16.89 8.12
N SER A 168 15.17 15.79 7.41
CA SER A 168 13.85 15.39 6.90
C SER A 168 12.93 14.81 7.98
N ALA A 169 13.45 14.18 9.02
CA ALA A 169 12.64 13.58 10.10
C ALA A 169 11.98 14.64 10.99
N ALA A 170 12.58 15.83 11.13
CA ALA A 170 12.00 16.92 11.91
C ALA A 170 10.97 17.77 11.13
N ALA A 171 10.94 17.67 9.81
CA ALA A 171 10.15 18.55 8.93
C ALA A 171 8.97 17.87 8.21
N LEU A 172 8.85 16.55 8.26
CA LEU A 172 7.80 15.83 7.55
C LEU A 172 7.20 14.74 8.46
N LEU A 173 6.11 15.10 9.14
CA LEU A 173 5.04 14.11 9.27
C LEU A 173 4.88 13.50 7.87
N PRO A 174 4.94 12.16 7.69
CA PRO A 174 4.71 11.60 6.39
C PRO A 174 3.31 12.06 5.97
N GLN A 175 3.25 13.01 5.04
CA GLN A 175 2.03 13.17 4.28
C GLN A 175 1.82 11.79 3.67
N VAL A 176 0.79 11.10 4.11
CA VAL A 176 0.34 9.87 3.47
C VAL A 176 0.01 10.28 2.05
N ILE A 177 0.99 10.14 1.15
CA ILE A 177 0.78 10.45 -0.25
C ILE A 177 -0.27 9.44 -0.70
N ASN A 178 -1.45 9.94 -1.00
CA ASN A 178 -2.50 9.09 -1.55
C ASN A 178 -2.05 8.62 -2.93
N LEU A 179 -1.59 7.37 -3.02
CA LEU A 179 -1.13 6.76 -4.26
C LEU A 179 -2.19 6.86 -5.37
N PHE A 180 -3.46 6.92 -5.01
CA PHE A 180 -4.61 7.02 -5.90
C PHE A 180 -5.25 8.41 -5.86
N SER A 181 -4.45 9.47 -5.68
CA SER A 181 -4.91 10.84 -5.92
C SER A 181 -5.16 11.06 -7.41
N ASP A 182 -5.91 12.09 -7.77
CA ASP A 182 -6.30 12.38 -9.15
C ASP A 182 -5.12 12.38 -10.15
N LEU A 183 -4.04 13.11 -9.82
CA LEU A 183 -2.83 13.13 -10.66
C LEU A 183 -2.08 11.80 -10.67
N ASN A 184 -2.06 11.10 -9.54
CA ASN A 184 -1.37 9.81 -9.45
C ASN A 184 -2.11 8.73 -10.26
N GLN A 185 -3.45 8.73 -10.26
CA GLN A 185 -4.24 7.86 -11.13
C GLN A 185 -3.96 8.14 -12.61
N TRP A 186 -3.83 9.42 -13.00
CA TRP A 186 -3.44 9.77 -14.36
C TRP A 186 -2.05 9.21 -14.71
N MET A 187 -1.07 9.37 -13.84
CA MET A 187 0.27 8.81 -14.05
C MET A 187 0.29 7.28 -14.08
N LEU A 188 -0.56 6.60 -13.29
CA LEU A 188 -0.75 5.14 -13.39
C LEU A 188 -1.27 4.73 -14.76
N LYS A 189 -2.29 5.43 -15.28
CA LYS A 189 -2.84 5.19 -16.62
C LYS A 189 -1.77 5.35 -17.70
N LEU A 190 -0.93 6.38 -17.62
CA LEU A 190 0.19 6.60 -18.53
C LEU A 190 1.18 5.42 -18.53
N LEU A 191 1.54 4.91 -17.35
CA LEU A 191 2.46 3.76 -17.24
C LEU A 191 1.89 2.48 -17.87
N LEU A 192 0.57 2.36 -17.97
CA LEU A 192 -0.14 1.21 -18.52
C LEU A 192 -0.51 1.38 -20.00
N ALA A 193 -0.51 2.62 -20.52
CA ALA A 193 -1.08 2.96 -21.83
C ALA A 193 -0.47 2.17 -23.00
N TRP A 194 0.83 1.89 -22.95
CA TRP A 194 1.53 1.17 -24.04
C TRP A 194 1.12 -0.31 -24.13
N GLU A 195 0.58 -0.90 -23.07
CA GLU A 195 0.14 -2.29 -22.99
C GLU A 195 -1.36 -2.45 -23.32
N LEU A 196 -2.14 -1.38 -23.19
CA LEU A 196 -3.56 -1.42 -23.53
C LEU A 196 -3.76 -1.45 -25.05
N PRO A 197 -4.83 -2.07 -25.56
CA PRO A 197 -5.23 -1.91 -26.95
C PRO A 197 -5.46 -0.44 -27.33
N GLU A 198 -5.19 -0.11 -28.58
CA GLU A 198 -5.44 1.24 -29.11
C GLU A 198 -6.92 1.62 -29.04
N GLY A 199 -7.21 2.89 -28.83
CA GLY A 199 -8.58 3.39 -28.72
C GLY A 199 -9.29 3.14 -27.39
N LEU A 200 -8.59 2.59 -26.37
CA LEU A 200 -9.16 2.35 -25.03
C LEU A 200 -8.70 3.32 -23.95
N LEU A 201 -7.71 4.14 -24.25
CA LEU A 201 -7.17 5.19 -23.37
C LEU A 201 -6.50 6.27 -24.22
N ASN A 202 -6.88 7.52 -24.02
CA ASN A 202 -6.24 8.67 -24.65
C ASN A 202 -4.95 9.03 -23.88
N ALA A 203 -3.84 8.38 -24.25
CA ALA A 203 -2.54 8.59 -23.64
C ALA A 203 -1.42 8.24 -24.61
N PRO A 204 -0.22 8.87 -24.47
CA PRO A 204 0.97 8.48 -25.24
C PRO A 204 1.33 7.01 -25.01
N ARG A 205 1.40 6.23 -26.08
CA ARG A 205 1.75 4.80 -26.04
C ARG A 205 3.26 4.59 -26.10
N LYS A 206 3.96 5.02 -25.07
CA LYS A 206 5.42 4.88 -24.96
C LYS A 206 5.85 4.32 -23.59
N LYS A 207 7.02 3.68 -23.58
CA LYS A 207 7.68 3.27 -22.33
C LYS A 207 8.48 4.45 -21.79
N PHE A 208 8.21 4.87 -20.59
CA PHE A 208 8.92 5.96 -19.92
C PHE A 208 10.24 5.45 -19.31
N ARG A 209 11.33 6.19 -19.50
CA ARG A 209 12.65 5.82 -18.97
C ARG A 209 12.87 6.34 -17.54
N ASN A 210 12.35 7.52 -17.26
CA ASN A 210 12.60 8.22 -16.00
C ASN A 210 11.42 9.11 -15.60
N GLY A 211 11.56 9.78 -14.45
CA GLY A 211 10.51 10.65 -13.92
C GLY A 211 10.28 11.92 -14.75
N SER A 212 11.29 12.42 -15.46
CA SER A 212 11.14 13.60 -16.30
C SER A 212 10.29 13.30 -17.53
N ASP A 213 10.53 12.15 -18.18
CA ASP A 213 9.71 11.67 -19.30
C ASP A 213 8.24 11.49 -18.89
N LEU A 214 8.01 10.97 -17.69
CA LEU A 214 6.65 10.79 -17.17
C LEU A 214 6.01 12.14 -16.81
N ALA A 215 6.77 13.06 -16.22
CA ALA A 215 6.29 14.39 -15.84
C ALA A 215 5.83 15.19 -17.06
N GLU A 216 6.63 15.16 -18.14
CA GLU A 216 6.29 15.78 -19.42
C GLU A 216 5.00 15.22 -20.01
N ALA A 217 4.90 13.89 -20.13
CA ALA A 217 3.72 13.23 -20.66
C ALA A 217 2.47 13.44 -19.81
N ALA A 218 2.63 13.45 -18.49
CA ALA A 218 1.55 13.69 -17.54
C ALA A 218 1.17 15.17 -17.42
N GLN A 219 1.96 16.08 -17.96
CA GLN A 219 1.81 17.54 -17.78
C GLN A 219 1.74 17.91 -16.28
N VAL A 220 2.70 17.40 -15.50
CA VAL A 220 2.86 17.67 -14.08
C VAL A 220 4.27 18.15 -13.78
N SER A 221 4.50 18.73 -12.59
CA SER A 221 5.86 19.09 -12.18
C SER A 221 6.76 17.86 -12.03
N ALA A 222 8.05 18.01 -12.32
CA ALA A 222 9.05 16.96 -12.08
C ALA A 222 9.03 16.45 -10.62
N MET A 223 8.76 17.35 -9.66
CA MET A 223 8.62 16.99 -8.25
C MET A 223 7.39 16.08 -7.99
N SER A 224 6.25 16.35 -8.64
CA SER A 224 5.05 15.51 -8.52
C SER A 224 5.31 14.11 -9.05
N ALA A 225 5.91 13.98 -10.23
CA ALA A 225 6.27 12.69 -10.81
C ALA A 225 7.31 11.96 -9.94
N SER A 226 8.33 12.67 -9.45
CA SER A 226 9.34 12.09 -8.55
C SER A 226 8.73 11.53 -7.26
N ARG A 227 7.86 12.28 -6.59
CA ARG A 227 7.16 11.83 -5.38
C ARG A 227 6.29 10.61 -5.64
N PHE A 228 5.54 10.61 -6.75
CA PHE A 228 4.73 9.47 -7.17
C PHE A 228 5.58 8.22 -7.41
N LEU A 229 6.69 8.33 -8.15
CA LEU A 229 7.59 7.21 -8.41
C LEU A 229 8.29 6.71 -7.14
N GLN A 230 8.67 7.62 -6.24
CA GLN A 230 9.19 7.24 -4.92
C GLN A 230 8.16 6.45 -4.12
N GLN A 231 6.89 6.85 -4.15
CA GLN A 231 5.82 6.13 -3.49
C GLN A 231 5.62 4.74 -4.09
N LEU A 232 5.59 4.62 -5.43
CA LEU A 232 5.50 3.32 -6.08
C LEU A 232 6.68 2.39 -5.73
N ARG A 233 7.91 2.94 -5.66
CA ARG A 233 9.10 2.15 -5.24
C ARG A 233 9.00 1.74 -3.78
N SER A 234 8.68 2.66 -2.89
CA SER A 234 8.59 2.38 -1.46
C SER A 234 7.52 1.33 -1.12
N GLU A 235 6.46 1.25 -1.93
CA GLU A 235 5.41 0.25 -1.78
C GLU A 235 5.66 -1.01 -2.64
N GLY A 236 6.77 -1.05 -3.38
CA GLY A 236 7.20 -2.20 -4.19
C GLY A 236 6.37 -2.43 -5.45
N TYR A 237 5.79 -1.37 -6.02
CA TYR A 237 5.02 -1.45 -7.28
C TYR A 237 5.81 -1.06 -8.52
N LEU A 238 7.06 -0.61 -8.37
CA LEU A 238 7.93 -0.27 -9.49
C LEU A 238 9.14 -1.19 -9.52
N SER A 239 9.48 -1.74 -10.69
CA SER A 239 10.66 -2.59 -10.89
C SER A 239 11.95 -1.77 -10.83
N ASP A 240 12.94 -2.23 -10.06
CA ASP A 240 14.25 -1.61 -9.99
C ASP A 240 15.23 -2.17 -11.06
N SER A 241 14.90 -3.33 -11.66
CA SER A 241 15.75 -4.01 -12.65
C SER A 241 15.41 -3.67 -14.10
N SER A 242 14.31 -2.96 -14.34
CA SER A 242 13.87 -2.62 -15.70
C SER A 242 14.53 -1.33 -16.20
N PRO A 243 14.96 -1.26 -17.48
CA PRO A 243 15.46 -0.02 -18.10
C PRO A 243 14.38 1.05 -18.30
N HIS A 244 13.13 0.69 -18.07
CA HIS A 244 11.97 1.57 -18.16
C HIS A 244 11.15 1.51 -16.87
N LEU A 245 10.35 2.52 -16.62
CA LEU A 245 9.38 2.52 -15.52
C LEU A 245 8.34 1.41 -15.75
N LYS A 246 8.52 0.27 -15.09
CA LYS A 246 7.66 -0.91 -15.21
C LYS A 246 6.94 -1.17 -13.90
N LEU A 247 5.60 -1.19 -13.94
CA LEU A 247 4.78 -1.59 -12.80
C LEU A 247 4.89 -3.11 -12.58
N VAL A 248 5.01 -3.49 -11.31
CA VAL A 248 5.03 -4.88 -10.82
C VAL A 248 3.94 -5.08 -9.77
N ARG A 249 3.63 -6.32 -9.40
CA ARG A 249 2.53 -6.64 -8.45
C ARG A 249 1.21 -5.97 -8.85
N ARG A 250 0.92 -6.00 -10.13
CA ARG A 250 -0.19 -5.23 -10.71
C ARG A 250 -1.54 -5.67 -10.18
N GLU A 251 -1.75 -6.97 -9.94
CA GLU A 251 -3.01 -7.47 -9.37
C GLU A 251 -3.34 -6.82 -8.03
N GLU A 252 -2.35 -6.73 -7.14
CA GLU A 252 -2.51 -6.07 -5.85
C GLU A 252 -2.73 -4.56 -6.01
N LEU A 253 -1.96 -3.91 -6.91
CA LEU A 253 -2.10 -2.50 -7.22
C LEU A 253 -3.52 -2.17 -7.70
N PHE A 254 -4.06 -2.94 -8.64
CA PHE A 254 -5.41 -2.74 -9.18
C PHE A 254 -6.49 -3.00 -8.13
N ARG A 255 -6.33 -4.00 -7.27
CA ARG A 255 -7.24 -4.26 -6.14
C ARG A 255 -7.26 -3.08 -5.15
N ARG A 256 -6.10 -2.55 -4.81
CA ARG A 256 -5.99 -1.35 -3.97
C ARG A 256 -6.55 -0.11 -4.64
N TRP A 257 -6.35 0.02 -5.95
CA TRP A 257 -6.90 1.13 -6.73
C TRP A 257 -8.43 1.10 -6.70
N ALA A 258 -9.03 -0.03 -6.99
CA ALA A 258 -10.47 -0.22 -6.91
C ALA A 258 -11.02 0.11 -5.51
N ALA A 259 -10.37 -0.38 -4.45
CA ALA A 259 -10.75 -0.07 -3.07
C ALA A 259 -10.64 1.42 -2.75
N ALA A 260 -9.60 2.11 -3.25
CA ALA A 260 -9.40 3.54 -3.01
C ALA A 260 -10.37 4.45 -3.76
N THR A 261 -11.00 3.96 -4.82
CA THR A 261 -12.02 4.70 -5.58
C THR A 261 -13.43 4.50 -5.04
N THR A 262 -13.61 3.58 -4.09
CA THR A 262 -14.91 3.37 -3.41
C THR A 262 -15.27 4.59 -2.58
N ARG A 263 -16.29 5.33 -3.01
CA ARG A 263 -16.81 6.52 -2.31
C ARG A 263 -18.23 6.86 -2.75
N SER A 264 -18.91 7.71 -1.99
CA SER A 264 -20.15 8.33 -2.43
C SER A 264 -19.87 9.39 -3.50
N TYR A 265 -20.69 9.41 -4.53
CA TYR A 265 -20.62 10.37 -5.61
C TYR A 265 -21.63 11.49 -5.41
N GLN A 266 -21.28 12.70 -5.85
CA GLN A 266 -22.25 13.76 -6.02
C GLN A 266 -22.93 13.55 -7.38
N GLU A 267 -24.23 13.31 -7.35
CA GLU A 267 -25.04 12.98 -8.52
C GLU A 267 -26.26 13.84 -8.61
N MET A 268 -26.70 14.13 -9.81
CA MET A 268 -27.92 14.84 -10.10
C MET A 268 -28.70 14.09 -11.19
N PRO A 269 -29.78 13.38 -10.81
CA PRO A 269 -30.72 12.80 -11.78
C PRO A 269 -31.37 13.90 -12.60
N CYS A 270 -31.42 13.73 -13.91
CA CYS A 270 -31.95 14.72 -14.83
C CYS A 270 -32.93 14.10 -15.83
N ARG A 271 -33.84 14.94 -16.34
CA ARG A 271 -34.67 14.68 -17.50
C ARG A 271 -34.47 15.75 -18.57
N PHE A 272 -34.59 15.34 -19.82
CA PHE A 272 -34.65 16.27 -20.92
C PHE A 272 -36.00 17.03 -20.95
N LEU A 273 -35.97 18.30 -21.27
CA LEU A 273 -37.15 19.12 -21.39
C LEU A 273 -38.02 18.74 -22.60
N LEU A 274 -37.36 18.28 -23.69
CA LEU A 274 -38.05 17.91 -24.92
C LEU A 274 -38.32 16.40 -24.94
N ARG A 275 -39.45 16.01 -25.55
CA ARG A 275 -39.80 14.61 -25.79
C ARG A 275 -39.15 14.15 -27.10
N ALA A 276 -37.96 13.55 -27.01
CA ALA A 276 -37.22 12.92 -28.11
C ALA A 276 -36.43 11.71 -27.58
N PRO A 277 -35.91 10.84 -28.42
CA PRO A 277 -35.09 9.71 -28.01
C PRO A 277 -33.89 10.19 -27.16
N VAL A 278 -33.74 9.61 -25.96
CA VAL A 278 -32.68 9.98 -24.99
C VAL A 278 -31.30 9.92 -25.64
N SER A 279 -31.03 8.89 -26.45
CA SER A 279 -29.74 8.72 -27.12
C SER A 279 -29.40 9.88 -28.08
N GLN A 280 -30.40 10.39 -28.82
CA GLN A 280 -30.21 11.53 -29.72
C GLN A 280 -29.96 12.82 -28.95
N GLN A 281 -30.74 13.07 -27.89
CA GLN A 281 -30.60 14.25 -27.04
C GLN A 281 -29.25 14.24 -26.30
N LEU A 282 -28.84 13.06 -25.80
CA LEU A 282 -27.55 12.87 -25.12
C LEU A 282 -26.38 13.18 -26.04
N ARG A 283 -26.43 12.70 -27.31
CA ARG A 283 -25.39 13.03 -28.32
C ARG A 283 -25.34 14.52 -28.58
N GLY A 284 -26.47 15.17 -28.73
CA GLY A 284 -26.55 16.62 -28.91
C GLY A 284 -26.01 17.40 -27.72
N LEU A 285 -26.31 16.94 -26.52
CA LEU A 285 -25.81 17.52 -25.26
C LEU A 285 -24.29 17.44 -25.18
N LEU A 286 -23.74 16.24 -25.28
CA LEU A 286 -22.29 15.98 -25.19
C LEU A 286 -21.49 16.66 -26.30
N GLY A 287 -22.05 16.72 -27.52
CA GLY A 287 -21.44 17.44 -28.62
C GLY A 287 -21.29 18.95 -28.42
N ARG A 288 -22.13 19.56 -27.55
CA ARG A 288 -22.01 20.97 -27.15
C ARG A 288 -21.05 21.21 -26.00
N HIS A 289 -20.73 20.17 -25.21
CA HIS A 289 -19.88 20.24 -24.03
C HIS A 289 -18.69 19.26 -24.10
N PRO A 290 -17.88 19.27 -25.18
CA PRO A 290 -16.84 18.25 -25.40
C PRO A 290 -15.71 18.31 -24.38
N GLU A 291 -15.47 19.47 -23.75
CA GLU A 291 -14.42 19.64 -22.73
C GLU A 291 -14.94 19.47 -21.30
N ASP A 292 -16.25 19.67 -21.09
CA ASP A 292 -16.86 19.73 -19.76
C ASP A 292 -17.62 18.46 -19.39
N ALA A 293 -17.94 17.62 -20.38
CA ALA A 293 -18.74 16.42 -20.17
C ALA A 293 -18.12 15.19 -20.84
N CYS A 294 -18.21 14.06 -20.15
CA CYS A 294 -17.68 12.80 -20.61
C CYS A 294 -18.63 11.65 -20.24
N LEU A 295 -18.98 10.82 -21.22
CA LEU A 295 -19.83 9.65 -20.98
C LEU A 295 -19.08 8.61 -20.11
N GLY A 296 -19.77 8.07 -19.11
CA GLY A 296 -19.19 7.14 -18.14
C GLY A 296 -19.97 5.84 -18.00
N LEU A 297 -19.44 4.93 -17.17
CA LEU A 297 -20.02 3.65 -16.80
C LEU A 297 -20.48 2.78 -17.99
N PHE A 298 -21.72 2.26 -17.92
CA PHE A 298 -22.24 1.33 -18.92
C PHE A 298 -22.43 1.96 -20.31
N ALA A 299 -22.90 3.20 -20.37
CA ALA A 299 -23.05 3.90 -21.63
C ALA A 299 -21.70 4.18 -22.31
N ALA A 300 -20.65 4.44 -21.52
CA ALA A 300 -19.29 4.50 -22.04
C ALA A 300 -18.81 3.14 -22.56
N ALA A 301 -19.10 2.06 -21.83
CA ALA A 301 -18.79 0.71 -22.28
C ALA A 301 -19.49 0.37 -23.61
N ASP A 302 -20.75 0.78 -23.78
CA ASP A 302 -21.51 0.56 -25.01
C ASP A 302 -20.88 1.32 -26.20
N GLU A 303 -20.51 2.58 -26.05
CA GLU A 303 -19.85 3.36 -27.11
C GLU A 303 -18.47 2.78 -27.50
N LEU A 304 -17.77 2.14 -26.57
CA LEU A 304 -16.51 1.44 -26.83
C LEU A 304 -16.69 0.00 -27.34
N HIS A 305 -17.93 -0.45 -27.60
CA HIS A 305 -18.27 -1.81 -28.02
C HIS A 305 -17.81 -2.91 -27.05
N ILE A 306 -17.81 -2.60 -25.76
CA ILE A 306 -17.50 -3.50 -24.66
C ILE A 306 -18.64 -3.60 -23.64
N GLY A 307 -19.80 -3.05 -23.98
CA GLY A 307 -21.03 -3.11 -23.19
C GLY A 307 -21.56 -4.53 -23.04
N HIS A 308 -22.15 -4.81 -21.88
CA HIS A 308 -22.79 -6.08 -21.55
C HIS A 308 -24.10 -5.89 -20.78
N VAL A 309 -24.21 -4.79 -20.06
CA VAL A 309 -25.36 -4.46 -19.22
C VAL A 309 -26.17 -3.33 -19.83
N SER A 310 -27.46 -3.53 -20.01
CA SER A 310 -28.41 -2.56 -20.55
C SER A 310 -29.46 -2.16 -19.52
N GLY A 311 -30.22 -1.07 -19.81
CA GLY A 311 -31.34 -0.60 -18.99
C GLY A 311 -30.91 0.27 -17.80
N VAL A 312 -29.66 0.64 -17.68
CA VAL A 312 -29.16 1.64 -16.73
C VAL A 312 -29.18 3.01 -17.38
N PRO A 313 -29.68 4.07 -16.72
CA PRO A 313 -29.58 5.41 -17.26
C PRO A 313 -28.14 5.79 -17.57
N PRO A 314 -27.85 6.53 -18.64
CA PRO A 314 -26.50 6.98 -18.95
C PRO A 314 -25.96 7.92 -17.86
N TYR A 315 -24.72 7.70 -17.45
CA TYR A 315 -23.98 8.58 -16.56
C TYR A 315 -23.07 9.51 -17.36
N VAL A 316 -23.13 10.78 -17.03
CA VAL A 316 -22.31 11.82 -17.65
C VAL A 316 -21.45 12.45 -16.57
N TYR A 317 -20.14 12.31 -16.67
CA TYR A 317 -19.20 13.02 -15.82
C TYR A 317 -19.11 14.48 -16.20
N VAL A 318 -19.12 15.34 -15.19
CA VAL A 318 -18.92 16.79 -15.31
C VAL A 318 -17.88 17.24 -14.29
N HIS A 319 -17.18 18.34 -14.57
CA HIS A 319 -16.23 18.92 -13.61
C HIS A 319 -16.91 19.40 -12.34
N LYS A 320 -18.10 20.00 -12.50
CA LYS A 320 -18.93 20.50 -11.40
C LYS A 320 -20.40 20.33 -11.79
N LEU A 321 -21.21 19.89 -10.84
CA LEU A 321 -22.65 19.82 -11.05
C LEU A 321 -23.22 21.22 -11.30
N PRO A 322 -24.06 21.41 -12.34
CA PRO A 322 -24.72 22.68 -12.60
C PRO A 322 -25.67 23.02 -11.47
N ARG A 323 -25.91 24.29 -11.23
CA ARG A 323 -26.99 24.73 -10.32
C ARG A 323 -28.34 24.45 -10.99
N VAL A 324 -29.36 24.08 -10.21
CA VAL A 324 -30.70 23.73 -10.70
C VAL A 324 -31.33 24.81 -11.58
N SER A 325 -30.88 26.07 -11.43
CA SER A 325 -31.36 27.23 -12.17
C SER A 325 -30.34 27.82 -13.14
N SER A 326 -29.27 27.08 -13.48
CA SER A 326 -28.21 27.62 -14.35
C SER A 326 -28.60 27.52 -15.83
N SER A 327 -28.16 28.53 -16.60
CA SER A 327 -28.26 28.53 -18.06
C SER A 327 -27.26 27.60 -18.74
N ASP A 328 -26.39 26.93 -17.98
CA ASP A 328 -25.28 26.16 -18.53
C ASP A 328 -25.76 24.88 -19.23
N TRP A 329 -26.88 24.34 -18.79
CA TRP A 329 -27.48 23.10 -19.32
C TRP A 329 -28.99 23.30 -19.55
N PRO A 330 -29.40 24.18 -20.51
CA PRO A 330 -30.79 24.62 -20.66
C PRO A 330 -31.72 23.50 -21.12
N GLU A 331 -31.20 22.40 -21.66
CA GLU A 331 -32.00 21.24 -22.11
C GLU A 331 -32.38 20.29 -20.96
N LEU A 332 -31.73 20.44 -19.81
CA LEU A 332 -31.90 19.54 -18.68
C LEU A 332 -32.68 20.18 -17.55
N MET A 333 -33.52 19.36 -16.96
CA MET A 333 -34.17 19.66 -15.69
C MET A 333 -33.71 18.66 -14.64
N ALA A 334 -33.18 19.16 -13.51
CA ALA A 334 -32.92 18.31 -12.34
C ALA A 334 -34.26 17.74 -11.84
N TYR A 335 -34.35 16.43 -11.79
CA TYR A 335 -35.61 15.76 -11.42
C TYR A 335 -35.29 14.55 -10.51
N PRO A 336 -35.54 14.63 -9.22
CA PRO A 336 -35.34 13.51 -8.31
C PRO A 336 -36.42 12.44 -8.59
N THR A 337 -36.11 11.49 -9.43
CA THR A 337 -37.00 10.42 -9.85
C THR A 337 -36.26 9.08 -9.89
N GLU A 338 -36.99 8.00 -9.71
CA GLU A 338 -36.46 6.64 -9.86
C GLU A 338 -36.10 6.29 -11.29
N ARG A 339 -36.56 7.04 -12.28
CA ARG A 339 -36.32 6.82 -13.73
C ARG A 339 -35.88 8.10 -14.41
N PRO A 340 -34.64 8.57 -14.18
CA PRO A 340 -34.08 9.71 -14.90
C PRO A 340 -33.73 9.33 -16.35
N ASP A 341 -33.69 10.33 -17.23
CA ASP A 341 -33.17 10.13 -18.60
C ASP A 341 -31.65 10.01 -18.63
N LEU A 342 -30.95 10.71 -17.70
CA LEU A 342 -29.52 10.61 -17.45
C LEU A 342 -29.18 11.03 -16.03
N ILE A 343 -27.97 10.69 -15.59
CA ILE A 343 -27.43 11.10 -14.30
C ILE A 343 -26.14 11.89 -14.54
N LEU A 344 -26.15 13.18 -14.15
CA LEU A 344 -24.91 13.95 -14.08
C LEU A 344 -24.16 13.56 -12.80
N ARG A 345 -22.88 13.24 -12.94
CA ARG A 345 -22.01 12.86 -11.82
C ARG A 345 -20.78 13.77 -11.81
N GLN A 346 -20.53 14.42 -10.69
CA GLN A 346 -19.30 15.17 -10.53
C GLN A 346 -18.12 14.20 -10.51
N ALA A 347 -17.13 14.44 -11.37
CA ALA A 347 -15.95 13.61 -11.45
C ALA A 347 -15.11 13.75 -10.17
N PRO A 348 -14.89 12.67 -9.40
CA PRO A 348 -14.08 12.73 -8.17
C PRO A 348 -12.58 12.86 -8.47
N PHE A 349 -12.19 12.50 -9.69
CA PHE A 349 -10.82 12.54 -10.20
C PHE A 349 -10.82 13.19 -11.60
N PRO A 350 -11.14 14.50 -11.72
CA PRO A 350 -11.40 15.13 -13.00
C PRO A 350 -10.20 15.06 -13.95
N ARG A 351 -8.97 15.24 -13.47
CA ARG A 351 -7.78 15.18 -14.32
C ARG A 351 -7.55 13.77 -14.89
N SER A 352 -7.69 12.74 -14.08
CA SER A 352 -7.57 11.36 -14.54
C SER A 352 -8.70 10.97 -15.48
N THR A 353 -9.93 11.38 -15.16
CA THR A 353 -11.13 11.05 -15.96
C THR A 353 -11.08 11.72 -17.34
N PHE A 354 -10.90 13.05 -17.37
CA PHE A 354 -11.01 13.79 -18.64
C PHE A 354 -9.77 13.69 -19.52
N ARG A 355 -8.55 13.60 -18.94
CA ARG A 355 -7.32 13.42 -19.76
C ARG A 355 -7.27 12.05 -20.43
N GLY A 356 -7.76 11.01 -19.73
CA GLY A 356 -7.82 9.66 -20.28
C GLY A 356 -8.98 9.43 -21.24
N ALA A 357 -9.94 10.36 -21.31
CA ALA A 357 -11.13 10.23 -22.12
C ALA A 357 -10.82 10.16 -23.62
N ILE A 358 -11.59 9.34 -24.32
CA ILE A 358 -11.41 9.01 -25.73
C ILE A 358 -12.52 9.72 -26.54
N SER A 359 -12.18 10.25 -27.69
CA SER A 359 -13.18 10.71 -28.66
C SER A 359 -13.66 9.54 -29.49
N GLN A 360 -14.90 9.11 -29.28
CA GLN A 360 -15.53 8.01 -30.01
C GLN A 360 -16.83 8.52 -30.67
N ASN A 361 -16.92 8.42 -31.98
CA ASN A 361 -18.09 8.88 -32.74
C ASN A 361 -18.55 10.33 -32.42
N GLY A 362 -17.58 11.22 -32.16
CA GLY A 362 -17.84 12.61 -31.75
C GLY A 362 -18.27 12.81 -30.30
N LEU A 363 -18.24 11.77 -29.46
CA LEU A 363 -18.50 11.85 -28.02
C LEU A 363 -17.22 11.65 -27.23
N MET A 364 -17.08 12.40 -26.13
CA MET A 364 -16.06 12.11 -25.14
C MET A 364 -16.53 10.96 -24.22
N VAL A 365 -15.71 9.93 -24.11
CA VAL A 365 -16.01 8.69 -23.41
C VAL A 365 -14.88 8.38 -22.45
N THR A 366 -15.16 8.00 -21.21
CA THR A 366 -14.13 7.62 -20.25
C THR A 366 -13.33 6.40 -20.74
N ASP A 367 -12.06 6.33 -20.35
CA ASP A 367 -11.18 5.22 -20.71
C ASP A 367 -11.58 3.90 -20.04
N VAL A 368 -11.06 2.79 -20.56
CA VAL A 368 -11.43 1.44 -20.12
C VAL A 368 -11.10 1.16 -18.66
N ILE A 369 -10.01 1.75 -18.11
CA ILE A 369 -9.67 1.60 -16.70
C ILE A 369 -10.68 2.32 -15.83
N GLN A 370 -11.05 3.56 -16.21
CA GLN A 370 -12.07 4.32 -15.52
C GLN A 370 -13.42 3.61 -15.55
N ILE A 371 -13.85 3.11 -16.72
CA ILE A 371 -15.09 2.33 -16.84
C ILE A 371 -15.06 1.14 -15.90
N TRP A 372 -13.96 0.38 -15.84
CA TRP A 372 -13.82 -0.78 -14.99
C TRP A 372 -13.95 -0.42 -13.49
N LEU A 373 -13.25 0.64 -13.05
CA LEU A 373 -13.31 1.12 -11.67
C LEU A 373 -14.73 1.53 -11.27
N ASP A 374 -15.45 2.17 -12.18
CA ASP A 374 -16.78 2.72 -11.92
C ASP A 374 -17.87 1.63 -11.88
N VAL A 375 -17.87 0.74 -12.88
CA VAL A 375 -18.88 -0.31 -12.96
C VAL A 375 -18.74 -1.36 -11.86
N MET A 376 -17.52 -1.64 -11.40
CA MET A 376 -17.27 -2.58 -10.30
C MET A 376 -18.09 -2.27 -9.05
N GLN A 377 -18.36 -1.00 -8.80
CA GLN A 377 -19.04 -0.53 -7.61
C GLN A 377 -20.55 -0.30 -7.82
N HIS A 378 -21.03 -0.47 -9.07
CA HIS A 378 -22.40 -0.17 -9.40
C HIS A 378 -23.32 -1.36 -9.07
N PRO A 379 -24.44 -1.14 -8.32
CA PRO A 379 -25.30 -2.23 -7.86
C PRO A 379 -26.04 -2.97 -9.01
N ALA A 380 -26.31 -2.28 -10.13
CA ALA A 380 -27.01 -2.88 -11.27
C ALA A 380 -26.03 -3.71 -12.13
N ARG A 381 -25.79 -4.97 -11.78
CA ARG A 381 -24.95 -5.93 -12.54
C ARG A 381 -23.56 -5.42 -12.89
N GLY A 382 -23.05 -4.46 -12.13
CA GLY A 382 -21.74 -3.84 -12.36
C GLY A 382 -20.60 -4.85 -12.30
N ALA A 383 -20.67 -5.84 -11.42
CA ALA A 383 -19.68 -6.91 -11.30
C ALA A 383 -19.56 -7.76 -12.58
N GLU A 384 -20.67 -7.99 -13.32
CA GLU A 384 -20.65 -8.73 -14.58
C GLU A 384 -19.91 -7.94 -15.66
N GLN A 385 -20.25 -6.64 -15.80
CA GLN A 385 -19.58 -5.73 -16.74
C GLN A 385 -18.08 -5.60 -16.41
N ALA A 386 -17.74 -5.43 -15.12
CA ALA A 386 -16.35 -5.35 -14.67
C ALA A 386 -15.58 -6.65 -14.98
N THR A 387 -16.20 -7.81 -14.78
CA THR A 387 -15.58 -9.10 -15.08
C THR A 387 -15.28 -9.25 -16.58
N LEU A 388 -16.17 -8.80 -17.44
CA LEU A 388 -15.96 -8.81 -18.88
C LEU A 388 -14.76 -7.93 -19.27
N ILE A 389 -14.74 -6.69 -18.79
CA ILE A 389 -13.63 -5.75 -19.05
C ILE A 389 -12.31 -6.29 -18.52
N TYR A 390 -12.31 -6.82 -17.28
CA TYR A 390 -11.13 -7.41 -16.68
C TYR A 390 -10.57 -8.55 -17.52
N LYS A 391 -11.37 -9.54 -17.86
CA LYS A 391 -10.92 -10.72 -18.64
C LYS A 391 -10.42 -10.34 -20.02
N LYS A 392 -11.08 -9.39 -20.70
CA LYS A 392 -10.79 -9.07 -22.11
C LYS A 392 -9.61 -8.11 -22.25
N PHE A 393 -9.44 -7.15 -21.36
CA PHE A 393 -8.50 -6.04 -21.53
C PHE A 393 -7.46 -5.88 -20.41
N LEU A 394 -7.85 -6.15 -19.14
CA LEU A 394 -6.98 -5.89 -18.01
C LEU A 394 -6.16 -7.10 -17.59
N LEU A 395 -6.70 -8.30 -17.67
CA LEU A 395 -5.99 -9.54 -17.33
C LEU A 395 -4.65 -9.71 -18.09
N PRO A 396 -4.56 -9.43 -19.40
CA PRO A 396 -3.30 -9.54 -20.12
C PRO A 396 -2.20 -8.58 -19.61
N ILE A 397 -2.58 -7.45 -19.04
CA ILE A 397 -1.64 -6.44 -18.50
C ILE A 397 -1.41 -6.57 -17.00
N ILE A 398 -2.34 -7.16 -16.26
CA ILE A 398 -2.23 -7.36 -14.81
C ILE A 398 -1.43 -8.61 -14.48
N GLY A 399 -1.59 -9.68 -15.26
CA GLY A 399 -0.95 -10.98 -15.04
C GLY A 399 0.53 -11.07 -15.46
N ASN A 400 1.11 -9.99 -15.97
CA ASN A 400 2.50 -9.95 -16.45
C ASN A 400 3.49 -9.45 -15.38
#